data_83af09ffc646b9b701780d370b0c85f9
#
_entry.id   83af09ffc646b9b701780d370b0c85f9
#
_cell.length_a   1.000
_cell.length_b   1.000
_cell.length_c   1.000
_cell.angle_alpha   90.00
_cell.angle_beta   90.00
_cell.angle_gamma   90.00
#
_symmetry.space_group_name_H-M   'P 1'
#
loop_
_entity.id
_entity.type
_entity.pdbx_description
1 polymer ?
#
loop_
_entity_poly.entity_id
_entity_poly.type
_entity_poly.pdbx_seq_one_letter_code
_entity_poly.pdbx_strand_id
1 'polypeptide(L)'
;MDHNVNLTEGDITSSLIKLSIPLALTAFIQITYGFVDMFFIGRLGSNALAGVGLAGFLIWIANSMTMIPKVGMGVFASQAFGRDSQKETIRVLNNGYILTFILAIIYTGLMLIFGNFYVSFFNLSEVASTDARDYISVSYTHLTLPTNREV
;
A
#
# COMPACT_ATOMS: atom_id res chain seq x y z
N MET A 1 -8.18 8.73 28.32
CA MET A 1 -6.83 8.27 27.94
C MET A 1 -6.19 9.40 27.14
N ASP A 2 -5.32 10.17 27.80
CA ASP A 2 -4.62 11.28 27.12
C ASP A 2 -3.58 10.72 26.18
N HIS A 3 -3.91 10.71 24.91
CA HIS A 3 -3.01 10.25 23.84
C HIS A 3 -2.06 11.37 23.33
N ASN A 4 -1.84 12.42 24.11
CA ASN A 4 -0.84 13.42 23.78
C ASN A 4 0.55 12.93 24.20
N VAL A 5 1.11 12.03 23.40
CA VAL A 5 2.53 11.72 23.50
C VAL A 5 3.28 12.92 22.93
N ASN A 6 3.74 13.81 23.81
CA ASN A 6 4.61 14.90 23.41
C ASN A 6 5.97 14.33 23.02
N LEU A 7 6.23 14.22 21.71
CA LEU A 7 7.46 13.65 21.15
C LEU A 7 8.59 14.67 21.03
N THR A 8 8.29 15.94 21.35
CA THR A 8 9.26 17.03 21.22
C THR A 8 10.07 17.26 22.50
N GLU A 9 9.68 16.65 23.62
CA GLU A 9 10.33 16.76 24.92
C GLU A 9 10.61 15.39 25.51
N GLY A 10 11.78 15.21 26.11
CA GLY A 10 12.19 14.00 26.81
C GLY A 10 13.27 13.19 26.10
N ASP A 11 13.51 11.96 26.58
CA ASP A 11 14.51 11.06 26.01
C ASP A 11 14.05 10.50 24.64
N ILE A 12 14.86 10.78 23.62
CA ILE A 12 14.62 10.35 22.24
C ILE A 12 14.47 8.84 22.15
N THR A 13 15.28 8.08 22.86
CA THR A 13 15.27 6.61 22.86
C THR A 13 13.94 6.07 23.37
N SER A 14 13.45 6.62 24.48
CA SER A 14 12.15 6.23 25.05
C SER A 14 10.99 6.54 24.10
N SER A 15 11.01 7.69 23.45
CA SER A 15 9.99 8.10 22.47
C SER A 15 10.00 7.21 21.24
N LEU A 16 11.19 6.86 20.73
CA LEU A 16 11.33 5.93 19.61
C LEU A 16 10.80 4.53 19.93
N ILE A 17 11.11 3.98 21.10
CA ILE A 17 10.63 2.65 21.51
C ILE A 17 9.11 2.66 21.64
N LYS A 18 8.53 3.69 22.25
CA LYS A 18 7.07 3.80 22.39
C LYS A 18 6.33 3.85 21.06
N LEU A 19 6.92 4.49 20.05
CA LEU A 19 6.37 4.52 18.69
C LEU A 19 6.63 3.22 17.92
N SER A 20 7.82 2.63 18.08
CA SER A 20 8.23 1.47 17.31
C SER A 20 7.44 0.21 17.67
N ILE A 21 7.08 0.02 18.95
CA ILE A 21 6.34 -1.17 19.39
C ILE A 21 4.98 -1.31 18.69
N PRO A 22 4.08 -0.30 18.70
CA PRO A 22 2.81 -0.41 17.99
C PRO A 22 2.97 -0.60 16.47
N LEU A 23 3.95 0.10 15.87
CA LEU A 23 4.22 -0.02 14.44
C LEU A 23 4.74 -1.42 14.08
N ALA A 24 5.67 -1.96 14.89
CA ALA A 24 6.18 -3.32 14.70
C ALA A 24 5.07 -4.37 14.87
N LEU A 25 4.18 -4.19 15.84
CA LEU A 25 3.03 -5.09 16.04
C LEU A 25 2.09 -5.05 14.83
N THR A 26 1.79 -3.86 14.31
CA THR A 26 0.96 -3.70 13.11
C THR A 26 1.62 -4.38 11.90
N ALA A 27 2.93 -4.17 11.69
CA ALA A 27 3.68 -4.82 10.61
C ALA A 27 3.68 -6.35 10.77
N PHE A 28 3.85 -6.85 12.00
CA PHE A 28 3.81 -8.29 12.28
C PHE A 28 2.45 -8.91 11.94
N ILE A 29 1.35 -8.23 12.31
CA ILE A 29 -0.01 -8.68 11.97
C ILE A 29 -0.19 -8.70 10.44
N GLN A 30 0.26 -7.67 9.72
CA GLN A 30 0.15 -7.62 8.25
C GLN A 30 0.95 -8.74 7.58
N ILE A 31 2.17 -9.00 8.04
CA ILE A 31 3.00 -10.10 7.52
C ILE A 31 2.34 -11.45 7.80
N THR A 32 1.83 -11.65 9.02
CA THR A 32 1.13 -12.89 9.40
C THR A 32 -0.11 -13.12 8.52
N TYR A 33 -0.88 -12.05 8.26
CA TYR A 33 -2.02 -12.11 7.34
C TYR A 33 -1.59 -12.57 5.94
N GLY A 34 -0.51 -12.00 5.40
CA GLY A 34 0.03 -12.41 4.11
C GLY A 34 0.49 -13.86 4.06
N PHE A 35 1.09 -14.38 5.13
CA PHE A 35 1.47 -15.81 5.22
C PHE A 35 0.24 -16.72 5.25
N VAL A 36 -0.79 -16.35 6.00
CA VAL A 36 -2.04 -17.12 6.07
C VAL A 36 -2.71 -17.15 4.69
N ASP A 37 -2.78 -16.03 4.01
CA ASP A 37 -3.33 -15.92 2.67
C ASP A 37 -2.59 -16.84 1.68
N MET A 38 -1.24 -16.75 1.63
CA MET A 38 -0.41 -17.62 0.80
C MET A 38 -0.54 -19.10 1.13
N PHE A 39 -0.75 -19.44 2.41
CA PHE A 39 -0.99 -20.82 2.84
C PHE A 39 -2.28 -21.38 2.25
N PHE A 40 -3.37 -20.61 2.28
CA PHE A 40 -4.65 -21.04 1.70
C PHE A 40 -4.59 -21.10 0.16
N ILE A 41 -3.98 -20.13 -0.48
CA ILE A 41 -3.78 -20.12 -1.94
C ILE A 41 -2.92 -21.32 -2.37
N GLY A 42 -1.87 -21.64 -1.63
CA GLY A 42 -1.03 -22.82 -1.90
C GLY A 42 -1.78 -24.15 -1.88
N ARG A 43 -2.87 -24.24 -1.10
CA ARG A 43 -3.76 -25.42 -1.09
C ARG A 43 -4.62 -25.57 -2.34
N LEU A 44 -4.86 -24.48 -3.07
CA LEU A 44 -5.59 -24.50 -4.34
C LEU A 44 -4.74 -25.02 -5.50
N GLY A 45 -3.44 -25.14 -5.30
CA GLY A 45 -2.50 -25.72 -6.24
C GLY A 45 -1.46 -24.74 -6.79
N SER A 46 -0.50 -25.27 -7.51
CA SER A 46 0.64 -24.50 -8.04
C SER A 46 0.23 -23.44 -9.06
N ASN A 47 -0.83 -23.68 -9.84
CA ASN A 47 -1.33 -22.73 -10.83
C ASN A 47 -1.93 -21.48 -10.17
N ALA A 48 -2.77 -21.66 -9.14
CA ALA A 48 -3.34 -20.56 -8.38
C ALA A 48 -2.25 -19.75 -7.69
N LEU A 49 -1.24 -20.42 -7.10
CA LEU A 49 -0.11 -19.74 -6.46
C LEU A 49 0.71 -18.93 -7.46
N ALA A 50 0.96 -19.46 -8.67
CA ALA A 50 1.67 -18.75 -9.72
C ALA A 50 0.87 -17.51 -10.22
N GLY A 51 -0.45 -17.67 -10.43
CA GLY A 51 -1.33 -16.57 -10.87
C GLY A 51 -1.40 -15.44 -9.85
N VAL A 52 -1.63 -15.77 -8.58
CA VAL A 52 -1.69 -14.77 -7.49
C VAL A 52 -0.32 -14.15 -7.23
N GLY A 53 0.77 -14.93 -7.33
CA GLY A 53 2.13 -14.40 -7.18
C GLY A 53 2.45 -13.36 -8.26
N LEU A 54 2.07 -13.62 -9.51
CA LEU A 54 2.25 -12.69 -10.62
C LEU A 54 1.44 -11.40 -10.43
N ALA A 55 0.17 -11.53 -10.04
CA ALA A 55 -0.69 -10.40 -9.74
C ALA A 55 -0.20 -9.61 -8.50
N GLY A 56 0.30 -10.31 -7.50
CA GLY A 56 0.88 -9.73 -6.29
C GLY A 56 2.06 -8.82 -6.59
N PHE A 57 2.87 -9.14 -7.59
CA PHE A 57 3.97 -8.28 -8.01
C PHE A 57 3.48 -6.94 -8.58
N LEU A 58 2.38 -6.93 -9.35
CA LEU A 58 1.76 -5.70 -9.83
C LEU A 58 1.21 -4.86 -8.66
N ILE A 59 0.55 -5.50 -7.70
CA ILE A 59 0.07 -4.81 -6.50
C ILE A 59 1.22 -4.22 -5.70
N TRP A 60 2.35 -4.93 -5.61
CA TRP A 60 3.55 -4.42 -4.95
C TRP A 60 4.11 -3.17 -5.64
N ILE A 61 4.14 -3.15 -6.98
CA ILE A 61 4.53 -1.95 -7.75
C ILE A 61 3.57 -0.78 -7.46
N ALA A 62 2.25 -1.02 -7.46
CA ALA A 62 1.25 -0.01 -7.13
C ALA A 62 1.47 0.59 -5.73
N ASN A 63 1.69 -0.27 -4.73
CA ASN A 63 2.00 0.16 -3.38
C ASN A 63 3.29 0.99 -3.32
N SER A 64 4.33 0.57 -4.05
CA SER A 64 5.60 1.30 -4.10
C SER A 64 5.43 2.69 -4.70
N MET A 65 4.60 2.84 -5.74
CA MET A 65 4.28 4.14 -6.33
C MET A 65 3.52 5.06 -5.35
N THR A 66 2.59 4.52 -4.58
CA THR A 66 1.85 5.30 -3.57
C THR A 66 2.70 5.69 -2.37
N MET A 67 3.78 4.95 -2.09
CA MET A 67 4.73 5.30 -1.03
C MET A 67 5.42 6.65 -1.27
N ILE A 68 5.65 7.04 -2.51
CA ILE A 68 6.32 8.32 -2.84
C ILE A 68 5.55 9.53 -2.27
N PRO A 69 4.29 9.76 -2.64
CA PRO A 69 3.52 10.85 -2.06
C PRO A 69 3.21 10.66 -0.57
N LYS A 70 2.98 9.42 -0.11
CA LYS A 70 2.69 9.11 1.30
C LYS A 70 3.85 9.54 2.21
N VAL A 71 5.08 9.16 1.90
CA VAL A 71 6.26 9.55 2.68
C VAL A 71 6.49 11.05 2.58
N GLY A 72 6.39 11.64 1.40
CA GLY A 72 6.53 13.09 1.22
C GLY A 72 5.51 13.87 2.05
N MET A 73 4.23 13.50 1.97
CA MET A 73 3.18 14.12 2.79
C MET A 73 3.47 13.99 4.29
N GLY A 74 3.86 12.79 4.75
CA GLY A 74 4.16 12.54 6.15
C GLY A 74 5.27 13.46 6.68
N VAL A 75 6.37 13.59 5.94
CA VAL A 75 7.50 14.43 6.33
C VAL A 75 7.13 15.92 6.31
N PHE A 76 6.58 16.43 5.23
CA PHE A 76 6.28 17.85 5.12
C PHE A 76 5.11 18.29 6.00
N ALA A 77 4.08 17.45 6.14
CA ALA A 77 2.95 17.76 7.01
C ALA A 77 3.35 17.78 8.49
N SER A 78 4.18 16.83 8.93
CA SER A 78 4.66 16.80 10.31
C SER A 78 5.56 18.02 10.63
N GLN A 79 6.40 18.43 9.67
CA GLN A 79 7.21 19.66 9.84
C GLN A 79 6.36 20.93 9.88
N ALA A 80 5.32 21.03 9.03
CA ALA A 80 4.42 22.17 9.03
C ALA A 80 3.59 22.22 10.31
N PHE A 81 3.13 21.08 10.80
CA PHE A 81 2.42 20.93 12.05
C PHE A 81 3.30 21.31 13.25
N GLY A 82 4.57 20.86 13.29
CA GLY A 82 5.52 21.23 14.34
C GLY A 82 5.87 22.72 14.37
N ARG A 83 5.65 23.45 13.26
CA ARG A 83 5.76 24.93 13.18
C ARG A 83 4.46 25.66 13.48
N ASP A 84 3.44 24.95 13.95
CA ASP A 84 2.08 25.47 14.21
C ASP A 84 1.45 26.17 12.98
N SER A 85 1.80 25.71 11.78
CA SER A 85 1.30 26.26 10.52
C SER A 85 0.21 25.37 9.94
N GLN A 86 -1.00 25.48 10.47
CA GLN A 86 -2.16 24.71 9.99
C GLN A 86 -2.42 24.90 8.49
N LYS A 87 -2.21 26.11 7.98
CA LYS A 87 -2.40 26.41 6.54
C LYS A 87 -1.43 25.64 5.65
N GLU A 88 -0.15 25.54 6.04
CA GLU A 88 0.85 24.76 5.30
C GLU A 88 0.56 23.28 5.40
N THR A 89 0.17 22.78 6.56
CA THR A 89 -0.20 21.38 6.75
C THR A 89 -1.32 20.97 5.80
N ILE A 90 -2.43 21.74 5.75
CA ILE A 90 -3.54 21.47 4.84
C ILE A 90 -3.09 21.54 3.38
N ARG A 91 -2.25 22.51 3.01
CA ARG A 91 -1.73 22.64 1.65
C ARG A 91 -0.89 21.43 1.23
N VAL A 92 -0.02 20.93 2.09
CA VAL A 92 0.81 19.75 1.86
C VAL A 92 -0.06 18.52 1.66
N LEU A 93 -1.04 18.30 2.54
CA LEU A 93 -1.96 17.18 2.45
C LEU A 93 -2.76 17.22 1.14
N ASN A 94 -3.36 18.36 0.79
CA ASN A 94 -4.13 18.49 -0.44
C ASN A 94 -3.29 18.21 -1.69
N ASN A 95 -2.08 18.77 -1.77
CA ASN A 95 -1.18 18.54 -2.89
C ASN A 95 -0.76 17.06 -2.98
N GLY A 96 -0.50 16.44 -1.84
CA GLY A 96 -0.15 15.03 -1.78
C GLY A 96 -1.29 14.11 -2.21
N TYR A 97 -2.53 14.40 -1.81
CA TYR A 97 -3.71 13.65 -2.28
C TYR A 97 -3.92 13.80 -3.79
N ILE A 98 -3.77 15.01 -4.33
CA ILE A 98 -3.85 15.23 -5.79
C ILE A 98 -2.78 14.42 -6.51
N LEU A 99 -1.54 14.45 -6.04
CA LEU A 99 -0.45 13.68 -6.62
C LEU A 99 -0.73 12.16 -6.56
N THR A 100 -1.20 11.67 -5.42
CA THR A 100 -1.58 10.25 -5.26
C THR A 100 -2.68 9.86 -6.25
N PHE A 101 -3.69 10.71 -6.42
CA PHE A 101 -4.80 10.47 -7.34
C PHE A 101 -4.33 10.45 -8.81
N ILE A 102 -3.45 11.36 -9.20
CA ILE A 102 -2.85 11.38 -10.54
C ILE A 102 -2.06 10.09 -10.79
N LEU A 103 -1.21 9.68 -9.84
CA LEU A 103 -0.43 8.45 -9.96
C LEU A 103 -1.32 7.20 -10.03
N ALA A 104 -2.41 7.16 -9.27
CA ALA A 104 -3.38 6.07 -9.31
C ALA A 104 -4.05 5.97 -10.68
N ILE A 105 -4.48 7.09 -11.28
CA ILE A 105 -5.07 7.11 -12.62
C ILE A 105 -4.06 6.64 -13.68
N ILE A 106 -2.83 7.14 -13.62
CA ILE A 106 -1.77 6.74 -14.55
C ILE A 106 -1.50 5.25 -14.43
N TYR A 107 -1.32 4.75 -13.21
CA TYR A 107 -1.07 3.32 -12.97
C TYR A 107 -2.22 2.45 -13.48
N THR A 108 -3.45 2.80 -13.14
CA THR A 108 -4.65 2.06 -13.58
C THR A 108 -4.75 2.07 -15.11
N GLY A 109 -4.54 3.22 -15.74
CA GLY A 109 -4.54 3.33 -17.21
C GLY A 109 -3.46 2.45 -17.87
N LEU A 110 -2.25 2.45 -17.33
CA LEU A 110 -1.17 1.57 -17.80
C LEU A 110 -1.53 0.08 -17.64
N MET A 111 -2.15 -0.29 -16.53
CA MET A 111 -2.53 -1.66 -16.27
C MET A 111 -3.68 -2.14 -17.17
N LEU A 112 -4.65 -1.28 -17.48
CA LEU A 112 -5.72 -1.60 -18.43
C LEU A 112 -5.17 -1.83 -19.84
N ILE A 113 -4.15 -1.07 -20.26
CA ILE A 113 -3.54 -1.19 -21.57
C ILE A 113 -2.59 -2.39 -21.64
N PHE A 114 -1.70 -2.54 -20.65
CA PHE A 114 -0.60 -3.50 -20.66
C PHE A 114 -0.84 -4.75 -19.83
N GLY A 115 -1.90 -4.85 -19.02
CA GLY A 115 -2.12 -5.96 -18.11
C GLY A 115 -2.23 -7.31 -18.84
N ASN A 116 -2.91 -7.36 -19.98
CA ASN A 116 -2.99 -8.58 -20.78
C ASN A 116 -1.65 -8.99 -21.39
N PHE A 117 -0.86 -8.01 -21.84
CA PHE A 117 0.49 -8.25 -22.35
C PHE A 117 1.40 -8.77 -21.24
N TYR A 118 1.31 -8.19 -20.05
CA TYR A 118 2.07 -8.62 -18.89
C TYR A 118 1.81 -10.10 -18.55
N VAL A 119 0.53 -10.50 -18.43
CA VAL A 119 0.18 -11.90 -18.14
C VAL A 119 0.67 -12.84 -19.24
N SER A 120 0.55 -12.46 -20.51
CA SER A 120 0.97 -13.26 -21.65
C SER A 120 2.50 -13.43 -21.72
N PHE A 121 3.26 -12.44 -21.23
CA PHE A 121 4.72 -12.47 -21.26
C PHE A 121 5.30 -13.60 -20.40
N PHE A 122 4.64 -13.98 -19.33
CA PHE A 122 5.12 -15.03 -18.41
C PHE A 122 4.80 -16.46 -18.85
N ASN A 123 4.11 -16.66 -20.01
CA ASN A 123 3.79 -18.00 -20.55
C ASN A 123 3.24 -18.98 -19.50
N LEU A 124 2.38 -18.50 -18.61
CA LEU A 124 1.73 -19.32 -17.62
C LEU A 124 0.77 -20.32 -18.28
N SER A 125 0.44 -21.42 -17.58
CA SER A 125 -0.65 -22.30 -18.00
C SER A 125 -1.94 -21.50 -18.21
N GLU A 126 -2.82 -21.98 -19.08
CA GLU A 126 -4.08 -21.29 -19.41
C GLU A 126 -4.91 -21.00 -18.15
N VAL A 127 -4.94 -21.97 -17.23
CA VAL A 127 -5.62 -21.84 -15.93
C VAL A 127 -5.00 -20.73 -15.08
N ALA A 128 -3.66 -20.74 -14.92
CA ALA A 128 -2.97 -19.73 -14.12
C ALA A 128 -3.06 -18.32 -14.73
N SER A 129 -3.12 -18.21 -16.06
CA SER A 129 -3.34 -16.96 -16.77
C SER A 129 -4.74 -16.39 -16.54
N THR A 130 -5.76 -17.26 -16.50
CA THR A 130 -7.15 -16.86 -16.20
C THR A 130 -7.25 -16.41 -14.75
N ASP A 131 -6.74 -17.19 -13.80
CA ASP A 131 -6.74 -16.84 -12.37
C ASP A 131 -6.01 -15.50 -12.12
N ALA A 132 -4.88 -15.26 -12.80
CA ALA A 132 -4.14 -14.01 -12.70
C ALA A 132 -4.97 -12.82 -13.21
N ARG A 133 -5.65 -12.96 -14.36
CA ARG A 133 -6.49 -11.90 -14.94
C ARG A 133 -7.68 -11.56 -14.06
N ASP A 134 -8.35 -12.56 -13.52
CA ASP A 134 -9.50 -12.40 -12.64
C ASP A 134 -9.08 -11.70 -11.34
N TYR A 135 -7.97 -12.12 -10.75
CA TYR A 135 -7.44 -11.50 -9.55
C TYR A 135 -7.03 -10.03 -9.78
N ILE A 136 -6.37 -9.75 -10.90
CA ILE A 136 -5.99 -8.40 -11.30
C ILE A 136 -7.25 -7.53 -11.49
N SER A 137 -8.29 -8.03 -12.17
CA SER A 137 -9.52 -7.29 -12.44
C SER A 137 -10.26 -6.91 -11.15
N VAL A 138 -10.32 -7.81 -10.18
CA VAL A 138 -10.90 -7.55 -8.85
C VAL A 138 -10.05 -6.54 -8.08
N SER A 139 -8.72 -6.66 -8.15
CA SER A 139 -7.81 -5.75 -7.46
C SER A 139 -7.92 -4.30 -7.93
N TYR A 140 -8.21 -4.06 -9.23
CA TYR A 140 -8.42 -2.69 -9.74
C TYR A 140 -9.63 -2.01 -9.13
N THR A 141 -10.72 -2.75 -8.89
CA THR A 141 -11.91 -2.18 -8.26
C THR A 141 -11.66 -1.79 -6.81
N HIS A 142 -10.77 -2.49 -6.12
CA HIS A 142 -10.41 -2.19 -4.73
C HIS A 142 -9.35 -1.08 -4.60
N LEU A 143 -8.46 -0.92 -5.58
CA LEU A 143 -7.46 0.17 -5.58
C LEU A 143 -8.09 1.54 -5.88
N THR A 144 -9.18 1.57 -6.64
CA THR A 144 -9.88 2.82 -6.97
C THR A 144 -10.87 3.28 -5.90
N LEU A 145 -11.29 2.37 -5.01
CA LEU A 145 -12.11 2.73 -3.86
C LEU A 145 -11.19 3.00 -2.67
N PRO A 146 -11.28 4.18 -2.02
CA PRO A 146 -10.59 4.40 -0.76
C PRO A 146 -11.17 3.43 0.26
N THR A 147 -10.58 2.27 0.39
CA THR A 147 -10.88 1.39 1.49
C THR A 147 -10.40 2.07 2.76
N ASN A 148 -11.34 2.60 3.54
CA ASN A 148 -11.15 3.08 4.91
C ASN A 148 -10.67 1.90 5.79
N ARG A 149 -9.42 1.48 5.61
CA ARG A 149 -8.76 0.49 6.46
C ARG A 149 -7.72 1.10 7.38
N GLU A 150 -7.76 2.42 7.54
CA GLU A 150 -6.95 3.09 8.55
C GLU A 150 -7.89 3.80 9.53
N VAL A 151 -8.46 3.03 10.44
CA VAL A 151 -8.97 3.49 11.72
C VAL A 151 -8.14 2.86 12.82
#